data_543a9d55a8921d676d93494586a456f3
#
_entry.id   543a9d55a8921d676d93494586a456f3
#
_cell.length_a   1.000
_cell.length_b   1.000
_cell.length_c   1.000
_cell.angle_alpha   90.00
_cell.angle_beta   90.00
_cell.angle_gamma   90.00
#
_symmetry.space_group_name_H-M   'P 1'
#
loop_
_entity.id
_entity.type
_entity.pdbx_description
1 polymer ?
#
loop_
_entity_poly.entity_id
_entity_poly.type
_entity_poly.pdbx_seq_one_letter_code
_entity_poly.pdbx_strand_id
1 'polypeptide(L)'
;MSVMGAAFADRGDFDLERWDKILTDIRNKANAENISQPVIDETLKSPSFIPAVIKADKNQAEFTLTLEQYLNRTVSDTRITQGKKKKHEYPTLLSRVENKYGVPRNVILAFWGMESNYGAIKSKHQLTNAFLSLIYDGRREEFFSKQLIALMKIADKNKLAINNIHGSWAGAMGHFQFIPTTLSQYGMDGNNDNRVDIINSIGDAMMSAGNYLNKLGWKHAEPIIYKVTLPADFNKSLMDGNTKKTFTEWANMGVMQMDGTQLPEDEAVVGLIADVKNIDKIIASQTDTCQTMDTDIAPTPVIHAYLTYPNFYRIKKWNNSSWYAIAVGELADKIK
;
A
#
# COMPACT_ATOMS: atom_id res chain seq x y z
N MET A 1 2.76 -33.02 31.81
CA MET A 1 1.94 -31.78 31.85
C MET A 1 2.70 -30.70 31.14
N SER A 2 2.17 -30.24 29.99
CA SER A 2 2.88 -29.38 29.04
C SER A 2 2.99 -27.95 29.57
N VAL A 3 4.14 -27.32 29.41
CA VAL A 3 4.45 -25.91 29.73
C VAL A 3 3.53 -24.92 28.98
N MET A 4 2.75 -25.37 27.98
CA MET A 4 1.73 -24.60 27.26
C MET A 4 0.53 -24.16 28.09
N GLY A 5 0.15 -24.90 29.15
CA GLY A 5 -1.06 -24.57 29.96
C GLY A 5 -0.97 -23.27 30.74
N ALA A 6 0.22 -22.80 31.10
CA ALA A 6 0.40 -21.62 31.95
C ALA A 6 0.26 -20.27 31.23
N ALA A 7 0.46 -20.21 29.90
CA ALA A 7 0.40 -18.97 29.13
C ALA A 7 -1.03 -18.55 28.72
N PHE A 8 -2.03 -19.43 28.86
CA PHE A 8 -3.40 -19.24 28.42
C PHE A 8 -4.43 -19.13 29.54
N ALA A 9 -4.04 -19.38 30.79
CA ALA A 9 -4.93 -19.53 31.94
C ALA A 9 -5.70 -18.25 32.36
N ASP A 10 -5.38 -17.08 31.81
CA ASP A 10 -5.97 -15.78 32.22
C ASP A 10 -6.91 -15.15 31.16
N ARG A 11 -7.41 -15.97 30.18
CA ARG A 11 -8.23 -15.47 29.08
C ARG A 11 -9.56 -16.23 29.00
N GLY A 12 -10.55 -15.74 29.72
CA GLY A 12 -11.84 -16.37 29.97
C GLY A 12 -12.64 -16.92 28.77
N ASP A 13 -12.26 -16.65 27.51
CA ASP A 13 -12.97 -17.05 26.29
C ASP A 13 -12.05 -17.76 25.25
N PHE A 14 -10.84 -18.22 25.64
CA PHE A 14 -9.95 -18.92 24.70
C PHE A 14 -10.27 -20.42 24.66
N ASP A 15 -10.74 -20.88 23.49
CA ASP A 15 -11.05 -22.28 23.21
C ASP A 15 -9.79 -23.03 22.75
N LEU A 16 -9.23 -23.84 23.66
CA LEU A 16 -8.03 -24.63 23.42
C LEU A 16 -8.27 -25.75 22.38
N GLU A 17 -9.45 -26.37 22.38
CA GLU A 17 -9.78 -27.43 21.43
C GLU A 17 -9.83 -26.88 19.99
N ARG A 18 -10.46 -25.73 19.82
CA ARG A 18 -10.45 -25.01 18.55
C ARG A 18 -9.04 -24.63 18.10
N TRP A 19 -8.18 -24.17 19.03
CA TRP A 19 -6.79 -23.85 18.73
C TRP A 19 -6.00 -25.06 18.25
N ASP A 20 -6.10 -26.19 18.95
CA ASP A 20 -5.41 -27.42 18.59
C ASP A 20 -5.90 -27.99 17.25
N LYS A 21 -7.20 -27.86 16.98
CA LYS A 21 -7.77 -28.18 15.67
C LYS A 21 -7.15 -27.34 14.56
N ILE A 22 -7.04 -26.02 14.74
CA ILE A 22 -6.40 -25.13 13.76
C ILE A 22 -4.95 -25.53 13.49
N LEU A 23 -4.16 -25.82 14.53
CA LEU A 23 -2.78 -26.24 14.38
C LEU A 23 -2.67 -27.56 13.57
N THR A 24 -3.59 -28.49 13.85
CA THR A 24 -3.69 -29.77 13.11
C THR A 24 -4.08 -29.52 11.66
N ASP A 25 -5.06 -28.68 11.38
CA ASP A 25 -5.51 -28.33 10.03
C ASP A 25 -4.40 -27.65 9.22
N ILE A 26 -3.65 -26.73 9.83
CA ILE A 26 -2.50 -26.09 9.19
C ILE A 26 -1.40 -27.10 8.88
N ARG A 27 -1.08 -28.03 9.80
CA ARG A 27 -0.12 -29.11 9.56
C ARG A 27 -0.54 -29.96 8.36
N ASN A 28 -1.80 -30.36 8.31
CA ASN A 28 -2.35 -31.18 7.22
C ASN A 28 -2.28 -30.44 5.87
N LYS A 29 -2.69 -29.15 5.84
CA LYS A 29 -2.59 -28.31 4.64
C LYS A 29 -1.13 -28.15 4.19
N ALA A 30 -0.21 -27.93 5.11
CA ALA A 30 1.23 -27.78 4.79
C ALA A 30 1.82 -29.07 4.21
N ASN A 31 1.48 -30.23 4.77
CA ASN A 31 1.88 -31.54 4.24
C ASN A 31 1.31 -31.78 2.82
N ALA A 32 0.03 -31.47 2.60
CA ALA A 32 -0.61 -31.59 1.29
C ALA A 32 0.05 -30.70 0.21
N GLU A 33 0.65 -29.58 0.64
CA GLU A 33 1.38 -28.65 -0.22
C GLU A 33 2.88 -28.95 -0.33
N ASN A 34 3.32 -30.15 0.16
CA ASN A 34 4.71 -30.63 0.14
C ASN A 34 5.73 -29.68 0.79
N ILE A 35 5.32 -28.94 1.83
CA ILE A 35 6.23 -28.12 2.63
C ILE A 35 7.10 -29.06 3.49
N SER A 36 8.40 -28.75 3.59
CA SER A 36 9.33 -29.60 4.35
C SER A 36 8.97 -29.65 5.84
N GLN A 37 9.17 -30.84 6.44
CA GLN A 37 8.87 -31.08 7.85
C GLN A 37 9.56 -30.08 8.81
N PRO A 38 10.83 -29.69 8.59
CA PRO A 38 11.49 -28.70 9.45
C PRO A 38 10.77 -27.35 9.49
N VAL A 39 10.23 -26.89 8.36
CA VAL A 39 9.47 -25.61 8.31
C VAL A 39 8.11 -25.75 9.00
N ILE A 40 7.43 -26.89 8.83
CA ILE A 40 6.16 -27.19 9.51
C ILE A 40 6.38 -27.20 11.02
N ASP A 41 7.38 -27.94 11.49
CA ASP A 41 7.65 -28.07 12.91
C ASP A 41 8.12 -26.74 13.53
N GLU A 42 8.96 -25.97 12.84
CA GLU A 42 9.40 -24.66 13.30
C GLU A 42 8.20 -23.67 13.40
N THR A 43 7.29 -23.70 12.41
CA THR A 43 6.08 -22.86 12.42
C THR A 43 5.17 -23.14 13.61
N LEU A 44 5.02 -24.42 13.98
CA LEU A 44 4.08 -24.91 14.99
C LEU A 44 4.75 -25.25 16.32
N LYS A 45 6.05 -24.98 16.50
CA LYS A 45 6.81 -25.36 17.70
C LYS A 45 6.35 -24.64 18.96
N SER A 46 6.04 -23.35 18.86
CA SER A 46 5.63 -22.52 20.00
C SER A 46 4.60 -21.48 19.55
N PRO A 47 3.41 -21.93 19.10
CA PRO A 47 2.39 -21.04 18.58
C PRO A 47 1.85 -20.16 19.71
N SER A 48 1.69 -18.87 19.44
CA SER A 48 1.23 -17.90 20.40
C SER A 48 0.02 -17.13 19.86
N PHE A 49 -1.02 -17.03 20.68
CA PHE A 49 -2.20 -16.24 20.38
C PHE A 49 -1.98 -14.76 20.71
N ILE A 50 -2.23 -13.86 19.75
CA ILE A 50 -2.00 -12.42 19.87
C ILE A 50 -3.31 -11.64 19.75
N PRO A 51 -4.02 -11.34 20.85
CA PRO A 51 -5.29 -10.61 20.82
C PRO A 51 -5.20 -9.23 20.19
N ALA A 52 -4.05 -8.57 20.30
CA ALA A 52 -3.80 -7.25 19.70
C ALA A 52 -3.96 -7.25 18.17
N VAL A 53 -3.63 -8.37 17.50
CA VAL A 53 -3.80 -8.54 16.06
C VAL A 53 -5.28 -8.56 15.68
N ILE A 54 -6.10 -9.29 16.44
CA ILE A 54 -7.55 -9.35 16.24
C ILE A 54 -8.19 -7.99 16.49
N LYS A 55 -7.77 -7.31 17.56
CA LYS A 55 -8.25 -5.95 17.86
C LYS A 55 -7.93 -4.99 16.71
N ALA A 56 -6.74 -5.07 16.12
CA ALA A 56 -6.33 -4.25 14.98
C ALA A 56 -7.16 -4.57 13.72
N ASP A 57 -7.49 -5.85 13.49
CA ASP A 57 -8.33 -6.29 12.37
C ASP A 57 -9.78 -5.79 12.48
N LYS A 58 -10.32 -5.74 13.71
CA LYS A 58 -11.68 -5.23 13.97
C LYS A 58 -11.76 -3.70 13.96
N ASN A 59 -10.69 -3.02 14.33
CA ASN A 59 -10.60 -1.56 14.44
C ASN A 59 -9.86 -0.94 13.24
N GLN A 60 -10.21 -1.32 12.01
CA GLN A 60 -9.75 -0.58 10.83
C GLN A 60 -10.40 0.80 10.86
N ALA A 61 -9.65 1.80 11.34
CA ALA A 61 -10.12 3.18 11.42
C ALA A 61 -10.54 3.65 10.02
N GLU A 62 -11.81 4.04 9.88
CA GLU A 62 -12.23 4.81 8.73
C GLU A 62 -11.36 6.07 8.64
N PHE A 63 -10.92 6.41 7.43
CA PHE A 63 -10.13 7.61 7.21
C PHE A 63 -10.97 8.85 7.55
N THR A 64 -10.69 9.47 8.68
CA THR A 64 -11.33 10.71 9.15
C THR A 64 -10.62 11.96 8.62
N LEU A 65 -9.44 11.80 8.02
CA LEU A 65 -8.62 12.90 7.47
C LEU A 65 -9.21 13.43 6.17
N THR A 66 -9.01 14.71 5.88
CA THR A 66 -9.18 15.26 4.54
C THR A 66 -8.05 14.78 3.62
N LEU A 67 -8.22 14.85 2.29
CA LEU A 67 -7.16 14.53 1.34
C LEU A 67 -5.89 15.35 1.60
N GLU A 68 -6.05 16.64 1.86
CA GLU A 68 -4.95 17.55 2.19
C GLU A 68 -4.19 17.10 3.45
N GLN A 69 -4.91 16.83 4.54
CA GLN A 69 -4.31 16.32 5.78
C GLN A 69 -3.57 14.98 5.55
N TYR A 70 -4.15 14.11 4.73
CA TYR A 70 -3.52 12.85 4.36
C TYR A 70 -2.22 13.08 3.57
N LEU A 71 -2.23 13.97 2.58
CA LEU A 71 -1.05 14.31 1.78
C LEU A 71 0.03 14.98 2.63
N ASN A 72 -0.31 15.96 3.46
CA ASN A 72 0.64 16.61 4.36
C ASN A 72 1.35 15.62 5.30
N ARG A 73 0.63 14.59 5.75
CA ARG A 73 1.19 13.52 6.58
C ARG A 73 2.06 12.53 5.79
N THR A 74 1.65 12.18 4.58
CA THR A 74 2.27 11.08 3.81
C THR A 74 3.31 11.56 2.80
N VAL A 75 3.22 12.79 2.30
CA VAL A 75 4.15 13.41 1.35
C VAL A 75 4.95 14.53 2.03
N SER A 76 5.48 14.23 3.22
CA SER A 76 6.24 15.19 4.03
C SER A 76 7.62 15.49 3.43
N ASP A 77 8.16 16.68 3.74
CA ASP A 77 9.51 17.10 3.31
C ASP A 77 10.60 16.09 3.74
N THR A 78 10.45 15.52 4.94
CA THR A 78 11.35 14.46 5.41
C THR A 78 11.33 13.26 4.48
N ARG A 79 10.14 12.80 4.06
CA ARG A 79 10.00 11.63 3.16
C ARG A 79 10.52 11.96 1.76
N ILE A 80 10.28 13.17 1.25
CA ILE A 80 10.82 13.63 -0.03
C ILE A 80 12.36 13.65 0.01
N THR A 81 12.94 14.25 1.03
CA THR A 81 14.41 14.33 1.23
C THR A 81 15.03 12.95 1.31
N GLN A 82 14.41 12.04 2.08
CA GLN A 82 14.85 10.65 2.15
C GLN A 82 14.77 9.95 0.79
N GLY A 83 13.69 10.16 0.03
CA GLY A 83 13.53 9.60 -1.31
C GLY A 83 14.63 10.06 -2.27
N LYS A 84 14.94 11.37 -2.28
CA LYS A 84 16.05 11.93 -3.05
C LYS A 84 17.40 11.32 -2.64
N LYS A 85 17.65 11.16 -1.34
CA LYS A 85 18.85 10.49 -0.83
C LYS A 85 18.93 9.03 -1.33
N LYS A 86 17.82 8.27 -1.23
CA LYS A 86 17.75 6.89 -1.71
C LYS A 86 17.94 6.77 -3.23
N LYS A 87 17.49 7.75 -4.00
CA LYS A 87 17.75 7.82 -5.44
C LYS A 87 19.25 7.87 -5.75
N HIS A 88 20.02 8.62 -4.98
CA HIS A 88 21.48 8.70 -5.10
C HIS A 88 22.22 7.48 -4.51
N GLU A 89 21.62 6.82 -3.51
CA GLU A 89 22.22 5.65 -2.86
C GLU A 89 22.10 4.38 -3.72
N TYR A 90 21.01 4.24 -4.52
CA TYR A 90 20.74 3.03 -5.31
C TYR A 90 20.59 3.28 -6.83
N PRO A 91 21.45 4.08 -7.49
CA PRO A 91 21.24 4.48 -8.87
C PRO A 91 21.23 3.30 -9.85
N THR A 92 22.16 2.37 -9.68
CA THR A 92 22.29 1.18 -10.55
C THR A 92 21.11 0.22 -10.40
N LEU A 93 20.68 -0.03 -9.16
CA LEU A 93 19.54 -0.92 -8.89
C LEU A 93 18.25 -0.33 -9.44
N LEU A 94 17.99 0.94 -9.19
CA LEU A 94 16.81 1.67 -9.71
C LEU A 94 16.79 1.69 -11.23
N SER A 95 17.95 1.91 -11.90
CA SER A 95 18.06 1.81 -13.37
C SER A 95 17.71 0.41 -13.87
N ARG A 96 18.19 -0.62 -13.17
CA ARG A 96 17.89 -2.02 -13.54
C ARG A 96 16.41 -2.35 -13.44
N VAL A 97 15.71 -1.86 -12.39
CA VAL A 97 14.27 -2.01 -12.24
C VAL A 97 13.52 -1.30 -13.37
N GLU A 98 13.86 -0.04 -13.61
CA GLU A 98 13.24 0.79 -14.65
C GLU A 98 13.41 0.18 -16.04
N ASN A 99 14.62 -0.21 -16.40
CA ASN A 99 14.91 -0.82 -17.70
C ASN A 99 14.20 -2.16 -17.90
N LYS A 100 14.09 -2.98 -16.84
CA LYS A 100 13.48 -4.32 -16.93
C LYS A 100 11.96 -4.30 -16.92
N TYR A 101 11.35 -3.40 -16.14
CA TYR A 101 9.92 -3.42 -15.87
C TYR A 101 9.17 -2.20 -16.40
N GLY A 102 9.87 -1.19 -16.89
CA GLY A 102 9.26 0.05 -17.37
C GLY A 102 8.67 0.94 -16.27
N VAL A 103 8.98 0.67 -15.01
CA VAL A 103 8.50 1.45 -13.87
C VAL A 103 9.55 2.51 -13.51
N PRO A 104 9.23 3.82 -13.56
CA PRO A 104 10.20 4.87 -13.28
C PRO A 104 10.80 4.78 -11.87
N ARG A 105 12.07 5.16 -11.72
CA ARG A 105 12.82 5.14 -10.44
C ARG A 105 12.12 5.88 -9.32
N ASN A 106 11.59 7.06 -9.61
CA ASN A 106 10.87 7.88 -8.65
C ASN A 106 9.57 7.22 -8.18
N VAL A 107 8.92 6.42 -9.03
CA VAL A 107 7.72 5.65 -8.66
C VAL A 107 8.09 4.52 -7.69
N ILE A 108 9.14 3.74 -7.98
CA ILE A 108 9.63 2.71 -7.04
C ILE A 108 9.99 3.32 -5.69
N LEU A 109 10.66 4.47 -5.69
CA LEU A 109 11.01 5.19 -4.45
C LEU A 109 9.78 5.72 -3.71
N ALA A 110 8.75 6.19 -4.44
CA ALA A 110 7.50 6.62 -3.82
C ALA A 110 6.78 5.46 -3.12
N PHE A 111 6.66 4.30 -3.76
CA PHE A 111 6.13 3.10 -3.11
C PHE A 111 6.95 2.72 -1.87
N TRP A 112 8.28 2.67 -1.98
CA TRP A 112 9.14 2.35 -0.84
C TRP A 112 8.97 3.33 0.33
N GLY A 113 8.86 4.62 0.01
CA GLY A 113 8.57 5.66 1.01
C GLY A 113 7.20 5.49 1.66
N MET A 114 6.17 5.20 0.88
CA MET A 114 4.80 5.02 1.38
C MET A 114 4.65 3.76 2.24
N GLU A 115 5.22 2.64 1.83
CA GLU A 115 5.03 1.35 2.49
C GLU A 115 5.81 1.20 3.79
N SER A 116 7.07 1.61 3.81
CA SER A 116 7.94 1.36 4.97
C SER A 116 8.82 2.53 5.39
N ASN A 117 8.55 3.74 4.87
CA ASN A 117 9.43 4.89 5.05
C ASN A 117 10.90 4.53 4.74
N TYR A 118 11.12 3.96 3.54
CA TYR A 118 12.42 3.50 3.06
C TYR A 118 13.07 2.42 3.93
N GLY A 119 12.25 1.55 4.53
CA GLY A 119 12.70 0.47 5.42
C GLY A 119 12.96 0.89 6.87
N ALA A 120 12.67 2.14 7.23
CA ALA A 120 12.83 2.62 8.61
C ALA A 120 11.76 2.08 9.56
N ILE A 121 10.55 1.79 9.07
CA ILE A 121 9.48 1.22 9.88
C ILE A 121 9.72 -0.28 10.02
N LYS A 122 10.01 -0.71 11.25
CA LYS A 122 10.19 -2.13 11.56
C LYS A 122 8.86 -2.78 11.89
N SER A 123 8.65 -3.94 11.30
CA SER A 123 7.50 -4.80 11.58
C SER A 123 7.56 -5.37 13.00
N LYS A 124 6.40 -5.48 13.68
CA LYS A 124 6.33 -5.81 15.10
C LYS A 124 5.87 -7.24 15.39
N HIS A 125 5.08 -7.84 14.49
CA HIS A 125 4.43 -9.12 14.75
C HIS A 125 5.18 -10.24 14.03
N GLN A 126 5.50 -11.31 14.76
CA GLN A 126 5.90 -12.57 14.16
C GLN A 126 4.73 -13.09 13.32
N LEU A 127 4.94 -13.27 12.00
CA LEU A 127 3.82 -13.49 11.08
C LEU A 127 3.12 -14.82 11.28
N THR A 128 3.84 -15.87 11.69
CA THR A 128 3.24 -17.17 12.01
C THR A 128 2.17 -17.02 13.09
N ASN A 129 2.49 -16.36 14.19
CA ASN A 129 1.57 -16.14 15.31
C ASN A 129 0.45 -15.15 14.97
N ALA A 130 0.74 -14.12 14.16
CA ALA A 130 -0.27 -13.19 13.70
C ALA A 130 -1.33 -13.90 12.85
N PHE A 131 -0.91 -14.71 11.88
CA PHE A 131 -1.83 -15.47 11.04
C PHE A 131 -2.62 -16.51 11.83
N LEU A 132 -1.99 -17.28 12.71
CA LEU A 132 -2.70 -18.25 13.57
C LEU A 132 -3.78 -17.57 14.42
N SER A 133 -3.49 -16.38 14.95
CA SER A 133 -4.48 -15.60 15.73
C SER A 133 -5.65 -15.12 14.87
N LEU A 134 -5.42 -14.69 13.63
CA LEU A 134 -6.46 -14.27 12.70
C LEU A 134 -7.28 -15.45 12.15
N ILE A 135 -6.67 -16.61 11.99
CA ILE A 135 -7.36 -17.86 11.65
C ILE A 135 -8.29 -18.24 12.82
N TYR A 136 -7.80 -18.15 14.07
CA TYR A 136 -8.60 -18.42 15.26
C TYR A 136 -9.80 -17.47 15.42
N ASP A 137 -9.68 -16.18 15.08
CA ASP A 137 -10.82 -15.24 15.08
C ASP A 137 -11.94 -15.68 14.12
N GLY A 138 -11.61 -16.39 13.03
CA GLY A 138 -12.55 -17.02 12.10
C GLY A 138 -13.12 -16.09 11.04
N ARG A 139 -13.07 -14.76 11.20
CA ARG A 139 -13.70 -13.79 10.28
C ARG A 139 -13.20 -13.90 8.84
N ARG A 140 -11.92 -14.22 8.64
CA ARG A 140 -11.26 -14.41 7.35
C ARG A 140 -10.33 -15.64 7.37
N GLU A 141 -10.79 -16.73 7.98
CA GLU A 141 -10.00 -17.93 8.23
C GLU A 141 -9.31 -18.48 6.99
N GLU A 142 -10.06 -18.67 5.89
CA GLU A 142 -9.51 -19.20 4.65
C GLU A 142 -8.44 -18.29 4.06
N PHE A 143 -8.66 -16.97 4.06
CA PHE A 143 -7.70 -16.01 3.55
C PHE A 143 -6.38 -16.07 4.33
N PHE A 144 -6.44 -16.04 5.68
CA PHE A 144 -5.24 -16.06 6.50
C PHE A 144 -4.55 -17.45 6.51
N SER A 145 -5.31 -18.54 6.38
CA SER A 145 -4.74 -19.87 6.15
C SER A 145 -3.91 -19.91 4.86
N LYS A 146 -4.42 -19.37 3.76
CA LYS A 146 -3.69 -19.25 2.50
C LYS A 146 -2.42 -18.40 2.65
N GLN A 147 -2.47 -17.29 3.41
CA GLN A 147 -1.29 -16.47 3.67
C GLN A 147 -0.23 -17.24 4.48
N LEU A 148 -0.63 -17.99 5.52
CA LEU A 148 0.31 -18.78 6.33
C LEU A 148 0.98 -19.87 5.50
N ILE A 149 0.22 -20.63 4.73
CA ILE A 149 0.76 -21.67 3.83
C ILE A 149 1.72 -21.06 2.80
N ALA A 150 1.37 -19.90 2.21
CA ALA A 150 2.26 -19.19 1.29
C ALA A 150 3.55 -18.73 1.99
N LEU A 151 3.47 -18.23 3.23
CA LEU A 151 4.64 -17.85 4.03
C LEU A 151 5.57 -19.05 4.28
N MET A 152 4.99 -20.20 4.66
CA MET A 152 5.75 -21.45 4.86
C MET A 152 6.45 -21.89 3.57
N LYS A 153 5.79 -21.84 2.41
CA LYS A 153 6.40 -22.13 1.10
C LYS A 153 7.56 -21.20 0.76
N ILE A 154 7.38 -19.89 1.04
CA ILE A 154 8.43 -18.88 0.83
C ILE A 154 9.63 -19.21 1.71
N ALA A 155 9.41 -19.46 3.00
CA ALA A 155 10.47 -19.80 3.94
C ALA A 155 11.22 -21.08 3.54
N ASP A 156 10.51 -22.12 3.13
CA ASP A 156 11.09 -23.39 2.71
C ASP A 156 11.92 -23.24 1.43
N LYS A 157 11.34 -22.64 0.39
CA LYS A 157 12.01 -22.42 -0.90
C LYS A 157 13.27 -21.58 -0.75
N ASN A 158 13.21 -20.51 0.04
CA ASN A 158 14.29 -19.51 0.16
C ASN A 158 15.20 -19.77 1.37
N LYS A 159 14.99 -20.85 2.13
CA LYS A 159 15.75 -21.20 3.33
C LYS A 159 15.78 -20.08 4.37
N LEU A 160 14.63 -19.43 4.56
CA LEU A 160 14.45 -18.38 5.55
C LEU A 160 14.01 -18.98 6.89
N ALA A 161 14.50 -18.44 8.00
CA ALA A 161 14.04 -18.79 9.33
C ALA A 161 12.63 -18.22 9.56
N ILE A 162 11.60 -19.06 9.38
CA ILE A 162 10.20 -18.62 9.34
C ILE A 162 9.77 -17.84 10.59
N ASN A 163 10.26 -18.24 11.78
CA ASN A 163 9.94 -17.56 13.04
C ASN A 163 10.62 -16.19 13.19
N ASN A 164 11.58 -15.85 12.33
CA ASN A 164 12.21 -14.53 12.27
C ASN A 164 11.50 -13.59 11.28
N ILE A 165 10.49 -14.08 10.55
CA ILE A 165 9.75 -13.24 9.62
C ILE A 165 8.71 -12.42 10.39
N HIS A 166 8.94 -11.10 10.42
CA HIS A 166 8.04 -10.15 11.05
C HIS A 166 7.32 -9.29 10.01
N GLY A 167 6.10 -8.91 10.34
CA GLY A 167 5.26 -8.10 9.46
C GLY A 167 4.29 -7.20 10.21
N SER A 168 3.36 -6.61 9.46
CA SER A 168 2.20 -5.92 10.03
C SER A 168 1.24 -6.92 10.67
N TRP A 169 0.25 -6.41 11.41
CA TRP A 169 -0.80 -7.26 11.98
C TRP A 169 -1.56 -8.07 10.91
N ALA A 170 -1.67 -7.53 9.68
CA ALA A 170 -2.37 -8.18 8.56
C ALA A 170 -1.47 -9.04 7.66
N GLY A 171 -0.19 -9.20 8.00
CA GLY A 171 0.73 -10.07 7.28
C GLY A 171 1.57 -9.41 6.19
N ALA A 172 1.53 -8.08 6.06
CA ALA A 172 2.40 -7.37 5.14
C ALA A 172 3.84 -7.32 5.67
N MET A 173 4.84 -7.61 4.81
CA MET A 173 6.23 -7.77 5.20
C MET A 173 7.23 -7.10 4.25
N GLY A 174 8.40 -6.81 4.76
CA GLY A 174 9.53 -6.27 4.03
C GLY A 174 9.39 -4.83 3.59
N HIS A 175 10.29 -4.40 2.73
CA HIS A 175 10.42 -3.01 2.29
C HIS A 175 9.19 -2.46 1.57
N PHE A 176 8.43 -3.30 0.86
CA PHE A 176 7.26 -2.92 0.07
C PHE A 176 5.96 -3.54 0.59
N GLN A 177 5.95 -4.03 1.83
CA GLN A 177 4.77 -4.55 2.53
C GLN A 177 3.96 -5.57 1.70
N PHE A 178 4.67 -6.53 1.09
CA PHE A 178 4.03 -7.65 0.40
C PHE A 178 3.33 -8.61 1.36
N ILE A 179 2.14 -9.04 1.02
CA ILE A 179 1.54 -10.21 1.66
C ILE A 179 2.12 -11.50 1.04
N PRO A 180 2.16 -12.62 1.78
CA PRO A 180 2.83 -13.84 1.33
C PRO A 180 2.38 -14.37 -0.03
N THR A 181 1.08 -14.40 -0.32
CA THR A 181 0.58 -14.86 -1.62
C THR A 181 1.03 -14.00 -2.78
N THR A 182 1.08 -12.68 -2.61
CA THR A 182 1.59 -11.75 -3.62
C THR A 182 3.10 -11.94 -3.82
N LEU A 183 3.86 -12.12 -2.74
CA LEU A 183 5.30 -12.41 -2.84
C LEU A 183 5.57 -13.74 -3.53
N SER A 184 4.80 -14.78 -3.24
CA SER A 184 4.94 -16.08 -3.94
C SER A 184 4.77 -15.97 -5.44
N GLN A 185 3.88 -15.07 -5.89
CA GLN A 185 3.57 -14.91 -7.31
C GLN A 185 4.52 -13.95 -8.03
N TYR A 186 4.97 -12.90 -7.36
CA TYR A 186 5.69 -11.78 -8.00
C TYR A 186 7.11 -11.57 -7.49
N GLY A 187 7.53 -12.33 -6.48
CA GLY A 187 8.87 -12.22 -5.90
C GLY A 187 9.97 -12.51 -6.90
N MET A 188 11.02 -11.70 -6.85
CA MET A 188 12.18 -11.78 -7.74
C MET A 188 13.46 -11.80 -6.93
N ASP A 189 14.36 -12.73 -7.29
CA ASP A 189 15.76 -12.70 -6.88
C ASP A 189 16.44 -11.51 -7.60
N GLY A 190 16.70 -10.47 -6.86
CA GLY A 190 17.25 -9.23 -7.39
C GLY A 190 18.77 -9.11 -7.23
N ASN A 191 19.40 -9.92 -6.37
CA ASN A 191 20.84 -9.95 -6.13
C ASN A 191 21.54 -11.17 -6.77
N ASN A 192 20.76 -12.10 -7.36
CA ASN A 192 21.19 -13.35 -8.00
C ASN A 192 21.87 -14.33 -7.01
N ASP A 193 21.36 -14.42 -5.77
CA ASP A 193 21.81 -15.41 -4.78
C ASP A 193 20.95 -16.69 -4.75
N ASN A 194 20.01 -16.84 -5.69
CA ASN A 194 19.02 -17.91 -5.83
C ASN A 194 17.99 -17.95 -4.70
N ARG A 195 17.76 -16.82 -4.02
CA ARG A 195 16.75 -16.66 -2.97
C ARG A 195 15.90 -15.42 -3.25
N VAL A 196 14.76 -15.33 -2.59
CA VAL A 196 13.93 -14.12 -2.58
C VAL A 196 13.75 -13.71 -1.12
N ASP A 197 14.50 -12.71 -0.68
CA ASP A 197 14.44 -12.15 0.68
C ASP A 197 14.14 -10.64 0.62
N ILE A 198 12.88 -10.28 0.55
CA ILE A 198 12.43 -8.88 0.47
C ILE A 198 12.56 -8.10 1.80
N ILE A 199 13.02 -8.76 2.86
CA ILE A 199 13.23 -8.16 4.18
C ILE A 199 14.67 -7.67 4.31
N ASN A 200 15.65 -8.50 3.95
CA ASN A 200 17.07 -8.24 4.13
C ASN A 200 17.77 -7.83 2.82
N SER A 201 17.20 -8.15 1.65
CA SER A 201 17.73 -7.80 0.33
C SER A 201 16.89 -6.68 -0.30
N ILE A 202 17.44 -5.47 -0.36
CA ILE A 202 16.79 -4.35 -1.06
C ILE A 202 16.72 -4.62 -2.58
N GLY A 203 17.66 -5.40 -3.12
CA GLY A 203 17.65 -5.83 -4.52
C GLY A 203 16.40 -6.64 -4.85
N ASP A 204 16.11 -7.65 -4.03
CA ASP A 204 14.93 -8.51 -4.19
C ASP A 204 13.65 -7.71 -3.99
N ALA A 205 13.64 -6.84 -2.99
CA ALA A 205 12.48 -6.01 -2.68
C ALA A 205 12.12 -5.07 -3.84
N MET A 206 13.07 -4.33 -4.40
CA MET A 206 12.83 -3.41 -5.52
C MET A 206 12.50 -4.14 -6.81
N MET A 207 13.20 -5.24 -7.11
CA MET A 207 12.91 -6.05 -8.31
C MET A 207 11.54 -6.71 -8.23
N SER A 208 11.12 -7.18 -7.06
CA SER A 208 9.78 -7.72 -6.82
C SER A 208 8.71 -6.65 -6.98
N ALA A 209 8.92 -5.44 -6.46
CA ALA A 209 7.99 -4.32 -6.61
C ALA A 209 7.84 -3.91 -8.08
N GLY A 210 8.94 -3.78 -8.81
CA GLY A 210 8.92 -3.48 -10.26
C GLY A 210 8.21 -4.57 -11.05
N ASN A 211 8.48 -5.84 -10.76
CA ASN A 211 7.80 -6.97 -11.39
C ASN A 211 6.30 -6.95 -11.13
N TYR A 212 5.89 -6.72 -9.89
CA TYR A 212 4.47 -6.67 -9.53
C TYR A 212 3.74 -5.53 -10.25
N LEU A 213 4.27 -4.31 -10.25
CA LEU A 213 3.69 -3.19 -10.97
C LEU A 213 3.59 -3.45 -12.48
N ASN A 214 4.63 -4.04 -13.10
CA ASN A 214 4.60 -4.45 -14.50
C ASN A 214 3.48 -5.47 -14.76
N LYS A 215 3.33 -6.49 -13.91
CA LYS A 215 2.26 -7.50 -14.03
C LYS A 215 0.86 -6.94 -13.76
N LEU A 216 0.75 -5.87 -12.98
CA LEU A 216 -0.51 -5.10 -12.86
C LEU A 216 -0.84 -4.28 -14.11
N GLY A 217 0.06 -4.25 -15.10
CA GLY A 217 -0.11 -3.57 -16.37
C GLY A 217 0.39 -2.13 -16.37
N TRP A 218 1.44 -1.83 -15.58
CA TRP A 218 2.09 -0.53 -15.58
C TRP A 218 2.44 -0.09 -17.01
N LYS A 219 2.08 1.14 -17.35
CA LYS A 219 2.37 1.76 -18.64
C LYS A 219 3.60 2.67 -18.53
N HIS A 220 4.65 2.33 -19.27
CA HIS A 220 5.85 3.16 -19.34
C HIS A 220 5.52 4.56 -19.88
N ALA A 221 6.19 5.57 -19.33
CA ALA A 221 6.04 6.98 -19.69
C ALA A 221 4.65 7.61 -19.48
N GLU A 222 3.62 6.83 -19.06
CA GLU A 222 2.31 7.39 -18.76
C GLU A 222 2.31 7.98 -17.34
N PRO A 223 1.80 9.20 -17.14
CA PRO A 223 1.67 9.80 -15.81
C PRO A 223 0.75 8.99 -14.88
N ILE A 224 0.77 9.34 -13.61
CA ILE A 224 -0.16 8.79 -12.59
C ILE A 224 -1.34 9.73 -12.44
N ILE A 225 -1.05 11.01 -12.20
CA ILE A 225 -2.00 12.07 -11.91
C ILE A 225 -1.59 13.38 -12.59
N TYR A 226 -2.57 14.28 -12.75
CA TYR A 226 -2.34 15.66 -13.14
C TYR A 226 -3.18 16.58 -12.24
N LYS A 227 -2.56 17.58 -11.61
CA LYS A 227 -3.25 18.51 -10.69
C LYS A 227 -4.09 19.52 -11.45
N VAL A 228 -5.29 19.74 -10.96
CA VAL A 228 -6.25 20.66 -11.57
C VAL A 228 -7.05 21.41 -10.51
N THR A 229 -7.70 22.50 -10.95
CA THR A 229 -8.73 23.20 -10.20
C THR A 229 -10.08 23.04 -10.88
N LEU A 230 -11.13 23.08 -10.09
CA LEU A 230 -12.52 23.01 -10.54
C LEU A 230 -13.26 24.23 -9.98
N PRO A 231 -14.29 24.77 -10.68
CA PRO A 231 -15.18 25.77 -10.12
C PRO A 231 -15.96 25.21 -8.91
N ALA A 232 -16.35 26.08 -7.99
CA ALA A 232 -17.01 25.69 -6.75
C ALA A 232 -18.34 24.94 -6.95
N ASP A 233 -19.04 25.20 -8.05
CA ASP A 233 -20.30 24.57 -8.44
C ASP A 233 -20.15 23.32 -9.32
N PHE A 234 -18.92 22.82 -9.49
CA PHE A 234 -18.66 21.64 -10.32
C PHE A 234 -19.46 20.42 -9.85
N ASN A 235 -19.98 19.64 -10.78
CA ASN A 235 -20.80 18.47 -10.49
C ASN A 235 -20.05 17.38 -9.71
N LYS A 236 -20.38 17.25 -8.42
CA LYS A 236 -19.73 16.30 -7.49
C LYS A 236 -19.80 14.84 -7.94
N SER A 237 -20.83 14.45 -8.72
CA SER A 237 -20.97 13.05 -9.19
C SER A 237 -19.90 12.64 -10.19
N LEU A 238 -19.18 13.59 -10.78
CA LEU A 238 -18.10 13.34 -11.75
C LEU A 238 -16.71 13.22 -11.09
N MET A 239 -16.62 13.42 -9.77
CA MET A 239 -15.35 13.50 -9.03
C MET A 239 -14.93 12.15 -8.39
N ASP A 240 -15.52 11.05 -8.75
CA ASP A 240 -15.27 9.72 -8.16
C ASP A 240 -14.24 8.88 -8.92
N GLY A 241 -13.74 9.38 -10.04
CA GLY A 241 -12.79 8.71 -10.92
C GLY A 241 -13.39 7.67 -11.86
N ASN A 242 -14.71 7.45 -11.84
CA ASN A 242 -15.36 6.46 -12.72
C ASN A 242 -15.64 7.03 -14.11
N THR A 243 -16.13 8.26 -14.18
CA THR A 243 -16.33 8.97 -15.45
C THR A 243 -14.98 9.27 -16.10
N LYS A 244 -14.84 8.87 -17.36
CA LYS A 244 -13.63 9.07 -18.15
C LYS A 244 -13.91 10.02 -19.29
N LYS A 245 -13.04 11.03 -19.43
CA LYS A 245 -13.12 12.04 -20.50
C LYS A 245 -11.72 12.42 -20.96
N THR A 246 -11.61 12.99 -22.15
CA THR A 246 -10.38 13.62 -22.63
C THR A 246 -10.10 14.94 -21.86
N PHE A 247 -8.88 15.44 -21.96
CA PHE A 247 -8.53 16.73 -21.38
C PHE A 247 -9.40 17.87 -21.95
N THR A 248 -9.68 17.87 -23.24
CA THR A 248 -10.55 18.83 -23.91
C THR A 248 -11.97 18.78 -23.35
N GLU A 249 -12.55 17.58 -23.15
CA GLU A 249 -13.87 17.44 -22.57
C GLU A 249 -13.92 17.94 -21.12
N TRP A 250 -12.89 17.68 -20.31
CA TRP A 250 -12.78 18.21 -18.95
C TRP A 250 -12.62 19.75 -18.96
N ALA A 251 -11.78 20.30 -19.85
CA ALA A 251 -11.60 21.73 -20.01
C ALA A 251 -12.91 22.45 -20.35
N ASN A 252 -13.71 21.87 -21.27
CA ASN A 252 -15.04 22.41 -21.63
C ASN A 252 -16.04 22.41 -20.48
N MET A 253 -15.76 21.66 -19.41
CA MET A 253 -16.55 21.64 -18.17
C MET A 253 -15.98 22.57 -17.09
N GLY A 254 -14.98 23.40 -17.41
CA GLY A 254 -14.37 24.36 -16.49
C GLY A 254 -13.21 23.79 -15.65
N VAL A 255 -12.68 22.62 -15.99
CA VAL A 255 -11.46 22.12 -15.35
C VAL A 255 -10.26 22.88 -15.88
N MET A 256 -9.42 23.42 -14.98
CA MET A 256 -8.27 24.27 -15.32
C MET A 256 -6.99 23.76 -14.67
N GLN A 257 -5.84 24.21 -15.15
CA GLN A 257 -4.56 24.02 -14.46
C GLN A 257 -4.56 24.74 -13.11
N MET A 258 -3.58 24.41 -12.27
CA MET A 258 -3.44 25.01 -10.92
C MET A 258 -3.22 26.54 -10.93
N ASP A 259 -2.71 27.08 -12.03
CA ASP A 259 -2.48 28.52 -12.25
C ASP A 259 -3.68 29.23 -12.90
N GLY A 260 -4.79 28.53 -13.11
CA GLY A 260 -6.00 29.06 -13.74
C GLY A 260 -5.96 29.11 -15.26
N THR A 261 -4.91 28.59 -15.90
CA THR A 261 -4.84 28.47 -17.36
C THR A 261 -5.61 27.25 -17.87
N GLN A 262 -5.89 27.21 -19.17
CA GLN A 262 -6.54 26.04 -19.80
C GLN A 262 -5.67 24.80 -19.70
N LEU A 263 -6.32 23.62 -19.63
CA LEU A 263 -5.63 22.35 -19.68
C LEU A 263 -4.84 22.23 -20.99
N PRO A 264 -3.65 21.57 -20.99
CA PRO A 264 -2.91 21.29 -22.20
C PRO A 264 -3.72 20.36 -23.11
N GLU A 265 -3.44 20.39 -24.41
CA GLU A 265 -3.94 19.39 -25.34
C GLU A 265 -3.33 18.04 -25.00
N ASP A 266 -4.18 17.05 -24.68
CA ASP A 266 -3.78 15.68 -24.40
C ASP A 266 -4.95 14.74 -24.79
N GLU A 267 -4.65 13.75 -25.60
CA GLU A 267 -5.58 12.72 -26.04
C GLU A 267 -5.90 11.67 -24.97
N ALA A 268 -5.22 11.72 -23.83
CA ALA A 268 -5.42 10.76 -22.76
C ALA A 268 -6.86 10.84 -22.22
N VAL A 269 -7.45 9.66 -22.05
CA VAL A 269 -8.76 9.50 -21.42
C VAL A 269 -8.55 9.25 -19.92
N VAL A 270 -8.92 10.23 -19.11
CA VAL A 270 -8.60 10.31 -17.68
C VAL A 270 -9.87 10.43 -16.83
N GLY A 271 -9.79 9.97 -15.58
CA GLY A 271 -10.84 10.21 -14.59
C GLY A 271 -10.56 11.49 -13.81
N LEU A 272 -11.51 11.90 -12.98
CA LEU A 272 -11.40 13.06 -12.09
C LEU A 272 -11.68 12.64 -10.66
N ILE A 273 -10.79 13.00 -9.73
CA ILE A 273 -10.96 12.72 -8.29
C ILE A 273 -10.72 13.99 -7.47
N ALA A 274 -11.64 14.24 -6.52
CA ALA A 274 -11.51 15.27 -5.50
C ALA A 274 -11.96 14.74 -4.13
N ASP A 275 -11.72 15.51 -3.08
CA ASP A 275 -12.21 15.19 -1.73
C ASP A 275 -13.68 15.57 -1.56
N VAL A 276 -14.57 14.84 -2.22
CA VAL A 276 -16.01 15.12 -2.27
C VAL A 276 -16.64 15.25 -0.89
N LYS A 277 -16.18 14.48 0.09
CA LYS A 277 -16.71 14.49 1.47
C LYS A 277 -16.47 15.82 2.19
N ASN A 278 -15.43 16.55 1.81
CA ASN A 278 -15.02 17.79 2.47
C ASN A 278 -15.18 19.04 1.60
N ILE A 279 -15.73 18.93 0.38
CA ILE A 279 -15.87 20.04 -0.58
C ILE A 279 -16.56 21.26 0.05
N ASP A 280 -17.70 21.08 0.71
CA ASP A 280 -18.47 22.19 1.27
C ASP A 280 -17.69 22.93 2.37
N LYS A 281 -16.89 22.19 3.16
CA LYS A 281 -16.00 22.79 4.17
C LYS A 281 -14.83 23.55 3.52
N ILE A 282 -14.28 23.01 2.42
CA ILE A 282 -13.18 23.63 1.67
C ILE A 282 -13.67 24.96 1.08
N ILE A 283 -14.83 24.96 0.42
CA ILE A 283 -15.42 26.16 -0.16
C ILE A 283 -15.71 27.20 0.92
N ALA A 284 -16.37 26.81 2.03
CA ALA A 284 -16.69 27.72 3.14
C ALA A 284 -15.43 28.38 3.72
N SER A 285 -14.35 27.63 3.95
CA SER A 285 -13.10 28.16 4.48
C SER A 285 -12.44 29.19 3.55
N GLN A 286 -12.54 29.01 2.23
CA GLN A 286 -12.01 29.96 1.25
C GLN A 286 -12.87 31.25 1.22
N THR A 287 -14.19 31.12 1.33
CA THR A 287 -15.11 32.25 1.37
C THR A 287 -14.89 33.12 2.61
N ASP A 288 -14.72 32.50 3.79
CA ASP A 288 -14.45 33.21 5.04
C ASP A 288 -13.12 33.99 4.97
N THR A 289 -12.09 33.38 4.36
CA THR A 289 -10.78 34.05 4.17
C THR A 289 -10.89 35.24 3.21
N CYS A 290 -11.71 35.15 2.14
CA CYS A 290 -11.92 36.20 1.19
C CYS A 290 -12.65 37.43 1.83
N GLN A 291 -13.59 37.22 2.75
CA GLN A 291 -14.30 38.30 3.43
C GLN A 291 -13.42 39.14 4.35
N THR A 292 -12.27 38.61 4.77
CA THR A 292 -11.29 39.31 5.63
C THR A 292 -10.23 40.09 4.82
N MET A 293 -10.21 39.96 3.50
CA MET A 293 -9.31 40.69 2.60
C MET A 293 -10.00 41.96 2.09
N ASP A 294 -9.41 43.11 2.37
CA ASP A 294 -9.86 44.44 1.94
C ASP A 294 -9.51 44.68 0.45
N THR A 295 -9.96 43.79 -0.43
CA THR A 295 -9.76 43.90 -1.88
C THR A 295 -11.09 43.75 -2.62
N ASP A 296 -11.37 44.66 -3.56
CA ASP A 296 -12.58 44.68 -4.39
C ASP A 296 -12.80 43.45 -5.28
N ILE A 297 -11.85 42.52 -5.30
CA ILE A 297 -11.89 41.25 -6.07
C ILE A 297 -11.57 40.07 -5.14
N ALA A 298 -12.61 39.56 -4.49
CA ALA A 298 -12.46 38.32 -3.76
C ALA A 298 -12.20 37.16 -4.75
N PRO A 299 -11.14 36.36 -4.57
CA PRO A 299 -10.89 35.22 -5.45
C PRO A 299 -12.06 34.23 -5.37
N THR A 300 -12.53 33.76 -6.52
CA THR A 300 -13.59 32.75 -6.59
C THR A 300 -13.09 31.47 -5.96
N PRO A 301 -13.83 30.86 -5.01
CA PRO A 301 -13.43 29.56 -4.43
C PRO A 301 -13.23 28.48 -5.50
N VAL A 302 -12.16 27.72 -5.38
CA VAL A 302 -11.83 26.62 -6.30
C VAL A 302 -11.64 25.31 -5.54
N ILE A 303 -11.97 24.21 -6.20
CA ILE A 303 -11.76 22.88 -5.66
C ILE A 303 -10.48 22.31 -6.27
N HIS A 304 -9.52 21.92 -5.45
CA HIS A 304 -8.34 21.18 -5.90
C HIS A 304 -8.71 19.71 -6.20
N ALA A 305 -8.33 19.25 -7.38
CA ALA A 305 -8.64 17.91 -7.86
C ALA A 305 -7.48 17.30 -8.66
N TYR A 306 -7.65 16.05 -9.08
CA TYR A 306 -6.66 15.30 -9.83
C TYR A 306 -7.30 14.61 -11.02
N LEU A 307 -6.80 14.87 -12.22
CA LEU A 307 -7.02 14.00 -13.36
C LEU A 307 -6.17 12.74 -13.17
N THR A 308 -6.76 11.57 -13.41
CA THR A 308 -6.17 10.26 -13.07
C THR A 308 -5.98 9.41 -14.32
N TYR A 309 -4.72 9.14 -14.66
CA TYR A 309 -4.31 8.31 -15.77
C TYR A 309 -4.49 6.80 -15.47
N PRO A 310 -4.39 5.92 -16.46
CA PRO A 310 -4.50 4.47 -16.24
C PRO A 310 -3.52 3.93 -15.18
N ASN A 311 -2.31 4.47 -15.03
CA ASN A 311 -1.36 4.05 -13.99
C ASN A 311 -1.89 4.28 -12.56
N PHE A 312 -2.70 5.31 -12.33
CA PHE A 312 -3.39 5.51 -11.07
C PHE A 312 -4.23 4.27 -10.66
N TYR A 313 -4.95 3.67 -11.61
CA TYR A 313 -5.77 2.47 -11.36
C TYR A 313 -4.93 1.21 -11.20
N ARG A 314 -3.67 1.18 -11.71
CA ARG A 314 -2.71 0.11 -11.41
C ARG A 314 -2.22 0.20 -9.97
N ILE A 315 -1.98 1.41 -9.47
CA ILE A 315 -1.66 1.64 -8.04
C ILE A 315 -2.83 1.21 -7.16
N LYS A 316 -4.07 1.48 -7.54
CA LYS A 316 -5.25 1.00 -6.80
C LYS A 316 -5.38 -0.53 -6.74
N LYS A 317 -4.77 -1.27 -7.64
CA LYS A 317 -4.68 -2.74 -7.53
C LYS A 317 -3.66 -3.20 -6.47
N TRP A 318 -2.65 -2.38 -6.20
CA TRP A 318 -1.72 -2.60 -5.10
C TRP A 318 -2.37 -2.28 -3.75
N ASN A 319 -2.95 -1.10 -3.63
CA ASN A 319 -3.67 -0.63 -2.46
C ASN A 319 -4.96 0.09 -2.91
N ASN A 320 -6.13 -0.45 -2.57
CA ASN A 320 -7.42 0.05 -3.05
C ASN A 320 -7.86 1.36 -2.36
N SER A 321 -6.95 2.33 -2.29
CA SER A 321 -7.21 3.68 -1.80
C SER A 321 -6.86 4.71 -2.86
N SER A 322 -7.82 5.57 -3.22
CA SER A 322 -7.56 6.69 -4.15
C SER A 322 -6.57 7.69 -3.55
N TRP A 323 -6.63 7.94 -2.25
CA TRP A 323 -5.71 8.85 -1.57
C TRP A 323 -4.28 8.31 -1.53
N TYR A 324 -4.13 6.99 -1.33
CA TYR A 324 -2.83 6.33 -1.45
C TYR A 324 -2.25 6.49 -2.86
N ALA A 325 -3.06 6.28 -3.89
CA ALA A 325 -2.60 6.40 -5.27
C ALA A 325 -2.22 7.85 -5.63
N ILE A 326 -2.99 8.85 -5.16
CA ILE A 326 -2.62 10.27 -5.28
C ILE A 326 -1.29 10.55 -4.56
N ALA A 327 -1.15 10.08 -3.31
CA ALA A 327 0.07 10.30 -2.53
C ALA A 327 1.32 9.67 -3.17
N VAL A 328 1.19 8.48 -3.79
CA VAL A 328 2.27 7.87 -4.58
C VAL A 328 2.65 8.77 -5.76
N GLY A 329 1.67 9.29 -6.50
CA GLY A 329 1.90 10.21 -7.62
C GLY A 329 2.60 11.50 -7.17
N GLU A 330 2.08 12.16 -6.13
CA GLU A 330 2.65 13.36 -5.53
C GLU A 330 4.09 13.17 -5.05
N LEU A 331 4.33 12.07 -4.32
CA LEU A 331 5.66 11.77 -3.81
C LEU A 331 6.64 11.45 -4.96
N ALA A 332 6.19 10.69 -5.96
CA ALA A 332 7.00 10.38 -7.13
C ALA A 332 7.43 11.65 -7.87
N ASP A 333 6.52 12.60 -8.06
CA ASP A 333 6.83 13.87 -8.73
C ASP A 333 7.83 14.74 -7.95
N LYS A 334 7.73 14.76 -6.62
CA LYS A 334 8.64 15.53 -5.75
C LYS A 334 10.03 14.88 -5.58
N ILE A 335 10.19 13.58 -5.91
CA ILE A 335 11.48 12.86 -5.90
C ILE A 335 12.20 12.93 -7.25
N LYS A 336 11.57 13.39 -8.31
CA LYS A 336 12.16 13.50 -9.68
C LYS A 336 13.55 14.11 -9.73
#